data_93362aeef92a71ef605cc045addfcbfb
#
_entry.id   93362aeef92a71ef605cc045addfcbfb
#
_cell.length_a   1.000
_cell.length_b   1.000
_cell.length_c   1.000
_cell.angle_alpha   90.00
_cell.angle_beta   90.00
_cell.angle_gamma   90.00
#
_symmetry.space_group_name_H-M   'P 1'
#
loop_
_entity.id
_entity.type
_entity.pdbx_description
1 polymer ?
#
loop_
_entity_poly.entity_id
_entity_poly.type
_entity_poly.pdbx_seq_one_letter_code
_entity_poly.pdbx_strand_id
1 'polypeptide(L)'
;MSAPNIRRAVQLLPACATTGIGSLPHTQVELGLQAALALDIPFLPQLPVGKPSELMIPAALEGLPGLAFDEEGLCTVDLAAWQAGRAAFEARLEAAFQSGQFDAFEPSPEACRAWRPFLWEVEARKLAFAKAQLAGPFTVRSVARTTDGQPALEVPGLDEAMYRLSLARSLAMVKALRRAGTTPLFYLDEPGLYALQRTNPRHLIAMQELKLLVVALQREGALVGLHCCGNTDWAALLDVQPDLLSLDVRLSLDAMVEAGAALERFLAAGATLSLGIIPTDLASTYEVGELVDSVEATLKAALPAGFTFAQVVSTVVLTPACGLAMRSVIDAERILEELKVAQRRLRSALSAERPSVDTVNPH
;
A
#
# COMPACT_ATOMS: atom_id res chain seq x y z
N MET A 1 24.40 -13.49 -8.66
CA MET A 1 24.22 -13.16 -7.23
C MET A 1 22.75 -13.32 -6.93
N SER A 2 22.36 -14.32 -6.12
CA SER A 2 20.96 -14.52 -5.71
C SER A 2 20.48 -13.26 -5.01
N ALA A 3 19.29 -12.77 -5.37
CA ALA A 3 18.63 -11.69 -4.65
C ALA A 3 18.62 -12.04 -3.16
N PRO A 4 19.02 -11.13 -2.27
CA PRO A 4 18.95 -11.38 -0.83
C PRO A 4 17.51 -11.76 -0.51
N ASN A 5 17.34 -12.70 0.37
CA ASN A 5 16.09 -13.35 0.73
C ASN A 5 15.17 -12.33 1.46
N ILE A 6 14.65 -11.34 0.70
CA ILE A 6 13.83 -10.21 1.18
C ILE A 6 12.58 -10.74 1.87
N ARG A 7 12.05 -11.88 1.43
CA ARG A 7 10.90 -12.54 2.05
C ARG A 7 11.15 -13.03 3.48
N ARG A 8 12.43 -13.17 3.90
CA ARG A 8 12.74 -13.32 5.32
C ARG A 8 12.38 -12.10 6.16
N ALA A 9 12.33 -10.90 5.56
CA ALA A 9 11.97 -9.70 6.31
C ALA A 9 10.48 -9.65 6.70
N VAL A 10 9.57 -10.29 5.94
CA VAL A 10 8.17 -10.47 6.35
C VAL A 10 8.09 -11.21 7.69
N GLN A 11 8.93 -12.23 7.89
CA GLN A 11 8.98 -13.00 9.13
C GLN A 11 9.59 -12.24 10.31
N LEU A 12 10.19 -11.08 10.07
CA LEU A 12 10.72 -10.19 11.10
C LEU A 12 9.69 -9.13 11.54
N LEU A 13 8.54 -9.03 10.86
CA LEU A 13 7.47 -8.15 11.29
C LEU A 13 6.91 -8.64 12.64
N PRO A 14 6.56 -7.73 13.55
CA PRO A 14 5.89 -8.13 14.79
C PRO A 14 4.57 -8.85 14.45
N ALA A 15 4.26 -9.89 15.19
CA ALA A 15 3.02 -10.66 14.96
C ALA A 15 1.79 -9.74 15.02
N CYS A 16 0.92 -9.82 14.01
CA CYS A 16 -0.26 -8.96 13.87
C CYS A 16 0.10 -7.46 14.00
N ALA A 17 1.21 -7.03 13.39
CA ALA A 17 1.64 -5.64 13.49
C ALA A 17 0.58 -4.68 12.94
N THR A 18 0.40 -3.55 13.59
CA THR A 18 -0.55 -2.51 13.17
C THR A 18 0.12 -1.44 12.31
N THR A 19 -0.56 -0.96 11.28
CA THR A 19 -0.17 0.21 10.47
C THR A 19 -1.40 0.92 9.90
N GLY A 20 -1.23 2.11 9.33
CA GLY A 20 -2.30 2.83 8.63
C GLY A 20 -2.28 2.58 7.11
N ILE A 21 -3.38 2.92 6.42
CA ILE A 21 -3.40 2.93 4.95
C ILE A 21 -2.59 4.11 4.41
N GLY A 22 -2.75 5.31 4.99
CA GLY A 22 -1.95 6.48 4.62
C GLY A 22 -2.66 7.79 4.91
N SER A 23 -3.83 8.04 4.33
CA SER A 23 -4.51 9.31 4.50
C SER A 23 -5.15 9.46 5.88
N LEU A 24 -5.01 10.66 6.46
CA LEU A 24 -5.57 11.07 7.75
C LEU A 24 -6.31 12.41 7.60
N PRO A 25 -7.31 12.69 8.48
CA PRO A 25 -8.07 13.93 8.46
C PRO A 25 -7.34 15.12 9.11
N HIS A 26 -6.19 14.90 9.69
CA HIS A 26 -5.42 15.94 10.37
C HIS A 26 -4.96 17.02 9.40
N THR A 27 -5.06 18.27 9.80
CA THR A 27 -4.59 19.43 9.02
C THR A 27 -3.18 19.87 9.42
N GLN A 28 -2.73 19.51 10.64
CA GLN A 28 -1.40 19.80 11.16
C GLN A 28 -0.51 18.54 11.00
N VAL A 29 0.69 18.75 10.46
CA VAL A 29 1.64 17.66 10.17
C VAL A 29 2.04 16.93 11.45
N GLU A 30 2.28 17.66 12.52
CA GLU A 30 2.73 17.14 13.82
C GLU A 30 1.70 16.17 14.41
N LEU A 31 0.42 16.51 14.35
CA LEU A 31 -0.66 15.67 14.88
C LEU A 31 -0.86 14.42 14.00
N GLY A 32 -0.81 14.58 12.68
CA GLY A 32 -0.86 13.43 11.76
C GLY A 32 0.32 12.48 11.96
N LEU A 33 1.53 13.01 12.16
CA LEU A 33 2.71 12.20 12.47
C LEU A 33 2.57 11.52 13.83
N GLN A 34 2.09 12.21 14.85
CA GLN A 34 1.88 11.61 16.17
C GLN A 34 0.95 10.40 16.09
N ALA A 35 -0.17 10.50 15.37
CA ALA A 35 -1.09 9.40 15.16
C ALA A 35 -0.43 8.23 14.39
N ALA A 36 0.32 8.54 13.32
CA ALA A 36 0.99 7.55 12.49
C ALA A 36 2.14 6.82 13.22
N LEU A 37 2.87 7.51 14.07
CA LEU A 37 4.00 6.98 14.86
C LEU A 37 3.54 6.14 16.06
N ALA A 38 2.27 6.14 16.40
CA ALA A 38 1.71 5.39 17.53
C ALA A 38 1.42 3.90 17.21
N LEU A 39 1.59 3.47 15.97
CA LEU A 39 1.40 2.09 15.53
C LEU A 39 2.72 1.31 15.48
N ASP A 40 2.65 -0.03 15.45
CA ASP A 40 3.83 -0.90 15.46
C ASP A 40 4.74 -0.65 14.25
N ILE A 41 4.14 -0.42 13.07
CA ILE A 41 4.83 0.00 11.86
C ILE A 41 4.36 1.42 11.55
N PRO A 42 5.14 2.44 11.92
CA PRO A 42 4.84 3.82 11.57
C PRO A 42 4.65 4.01 10.08
N PHE A 43 3.69 4.84 9.70
CA PHE A 43 3.38 5.09 8.29
C PHE A 43 3.47 6.57 7.93
N LEU A 44 3.75 6.85 6.66
CA LEU A 44 3.72 8.21 6.11
C LEU A 44 2.28 8.72 6.09
N PRO A 45 1.90 9.72 6.88
CA PRO A 45 0.56 10.29 6.78
C PRO A 45 0.44 11.19 5.56
N GLN A 46 -0.63 10.98 4.76
CA GLN A 46 -1.11 11.92 3.75
C GLN A 46 -2.22 12.77 4.38
N LEU A 47 -2.15 14.08 4.23
CA LEU A 47 -3.01 15.04 4.94
C LEU A 47 -3.79 15.92 3.95
N PRO A 48 -4.68 15.35 3.13
CA PRO A 48 -5.28 16.05 1.98
C PRO A 48 -6.36 17.07 2.36
N VAL A 49 -6.81 17.12 3.61
CA VAL A 49 -7.88 18.04 4.05
C VAL A 49 -7.42 19.49 3.85
N GLY A 50 -8.13 20.21 2.97
CA GLY A 50 -7.77 21.57 2.56
C GLY A 50 -6.50 21.68 1.71
N LYS A 51 -5.97 20.56 1.20
CA LYS A 51 -4.78 20.44 0.36
C LYS A 51 -4.98 19.40 -0.74
N PRO A 52 -5.73 19.70 -1.81
CA PRO A 52 -6.02 18.75 -2.89
C PRO A 52 -4.76 18.16 -3.56
N SER A 53 -3.64 18.89 -3.54
CA SER A 53 -2.34 18.41 -4.03
C SER A 53 -1.81 17.17 -3.27
N GLU A 54 -2.23 16.95 -2.02
CA GLU A 54 -1.90 15.77 -1.23
C GLU A 54 -2.88 14.58 -1.42
N LEU A 55 -3.93 14.75 -2.24
CA LEU A 55 -4.77 13.62 -2.65
C LEU A 55 -3.95 12.61 -3.47
N MET A 56 -4.32 11.35 -3.41
CA MET A 56 -3.49 10.25 -3.90
C MET A 56 -3.09 10.37 -5.37
N ILE A 57 -3.98 10.84 -6.26
CA ILE A 57 -3.68 10.94 -7.69
C ILE A 57 -2.84 12.19 -8.00
N PRO A 58 -3.22 13.42 -7.55
CA PRO A 58 -2.38 14.61 -7.71
C PRO A 58 -0.95 14.41 -7.20
N ALA A 59 -0.79 13.87 -6.00
CA ALA A 59 0.52 13.62 -5.39
C ALA A 59 1.36 12.61 -6.21
N ALA A 60 0.73 11.56 -6.74
CA ALA A 60 1.44 10.57 -7.55
C ALA A 60 1.89 11.13 -8.90
N LEU A 61 1.12 12.04 -9.48
CA LEU A 61 1.37 12.64 -10.80
C LEU A 61 2.09 13.98 -10.76
N GLU A 62 2.51 14.45 -9.58
CA GLU A 62 3.24 15.70 -9.43
C GLU A 62 4.39 15.80 -10.44
N GLY A 63 4.47 16.95 -11.12
CA GLY A 63 5.53 17.24 -12.10
C GLY A 63 5.29 16.66 -13.50
N LEU A 64 4.15 15.99 -13.74
CA LEU A 64 3.72 15.61 -15.08
C LEU A 64 3.31 16.89 -15.86
N PRO A 65 3.89 17.17 -17.05
CA PRO A 65 3.50 18.34 -17.83
C PRO A 65 2.02 18.31 -18.22
N GLY A 66 1.37 19.46 -18.13
CA GLY A 66 -0.05 19.61 -18.46
C GLY A 66 -1.01 19.07 -17.40
N LEU A 67 -0.52 18.59 -16.26
CA LEU A 67 -1.37 18.14 -15.15
C LEU A 67 -2.11 19.33 -14.52
N ALA A 68 -3.42 19.17 -14.37
CA ALA A 68 -4.28 19.98 -13.51
C ALA A 68 -5.17 19.06 -12.67
N PHE A 69 -5.68 19.55 -11.56
CA PHE A 69 -6.63 18.83 -10.70
C PHE A 69 -7.56 19.83 -10.00
N ASP A 70 -8.76 19.37 -9.68
CA ASP A 70 -9.77 20.13 -8.93
C ASP A 70 -9.65 19.90 -7.40
N GLU A 71 -10.61 20.44 -6.67
CA GLU A 71 -10.66 20.32 -5.20
C GLU A 71 -10.92 18.89 -4.73
N GLU A 72 -11.56 18.07 -5.54
CA GLU A 72 -11.81 16.65 -5.33
C GLU A 72 -10.62 15.76 -5.74
N GLY A 73 -9.61 16.34 -6.39
CA GLY A 73 -8.42 15.63 -6.86
C GLY A 73 -8.62 14.89 -8.18
N LEU A 74 -9.66 15.23 -8.93
CA LEU A 74 -9.83 14.71 -10.28
C LEU A 74 -8.77 15.34 -11.18
N CYS A 75 -7.90 14.49 -11.71
CA CYS A 75 -6.78 14.91 -12.53
C CYS A 75 -7.12 14.94 -14.00
N THR A 76 -6.79 16.05 -14.64
CA THR A 76 -6.84 16.22 -16.09
C THR A 76 -5.47 16.57 -16.64
N VAL A 77 -5.19 16.13 -17.88
CA VAL A 77 -3.95 16.41 -18.59
C VAL A 77 -4.28 17.17 -19.87
N ASP A 78 -3.78 18.39 -20.00
CA ASP A 78 -3.80 19.14 -21.26
C ASP A 78 -2.77 18.55 -22.22
N LEU A 79 -3.24 17.98 -23.33
CA LEU A 79 -2.37 17.30 -24.30
C LEU A 79 -1.41 18.26 -25.03
N ALA A 80 -1.78 19.53 -25.23
CA ALA A 80 -0.89 20.50 -25.85
C ALA A 80 0.27 20.86 -24.92
N ALA A 81 -0.03 21.12 -23.64
CA ALA A 81 0.98 21.36 -22.61
C ALA A 81 1.85 20.10 -22.37
N TRP A 82 1.24 18.91 -22.38
CA TRP A 82 1.98 17.65 -22.33
C TRP A 82 2.99 17.54 -23.48
N GLN A 83 2.55 17.74 -24.73
CA GLN A 83 3.44 17.65 -25.88
C GLN A 83 4.57 18.69 -25.82
N ALA A 84 4.28 19.91 -25.37
CA ALA A 84 5.27 20.97 -25.22
C ALA A 84 6.34 20.61 -24.15
N GLY A 85 5.94 20.00 -23.05
CA GLY A 85 6.83 19.63 -21.93
C GLY A 85 7.47 18.25 -22.04
N ARG A 86 6.95 17.38 -22.90
CA ARG A 86 7.26 15.96 -22.97
C ARG A 86 8.75 15.66 -23.07
N ALA A 87 9.44 16.28 -24.03
CA ALA A 87 10.85 16.00 -24.30
C ALA A 87 11.75 16.27 -23.07
N ALA A 88 11.53 17.39 -22.38
CA ALA A 88 12.27 17.72 -21.15
C ALA A 88 11.94 16.79 -19.99
N PHE A 89 10.67 16.41 -19.89
CA PHE A 89 10.22 15.45 -18.86
C PHE A 89 10.81 14.06 -19.08
N GLU A 90 10.73 13.53 -20.30
CA GLU A 90 11.31 12.22 -20.63
C GLU A 90 12.84 12.21 -20.47
N ALA A 91 13.54 13.29 -20.85
CA ALA A 91 14.98 13.40 -20.64
C ALA A 91 15.36 13.36 -19.13
N ARG A 92 14.55 14.00 -18.28
CA ARG A 92 14.74 13.96 -16.82
C ARG A 92 14.54 12.56 -16.26
N LEU A 93 13.49 11.84 -16.70
CA LEU A 93 13.27 10.44 -16.34
C LEU A 93 14.43 9.57 -16.80
N GLU A 94 14.84 9.71 -18.07
CA GLU A 94 15.92 8.92 -18.64
C GLU A 94 17.24 9.11 -17.87
N ALA A 95 17.60 10.35 -17.55
CA ALA A 95 18.78 10.65 -16.73
C ALA A 95 18.72 9.99 -15.34
N ALA A 96 17.56 9.96 -14.71
CA ALA A 96 17.37 9.29 -13.43
C ALA A 96 17.54 7.77 -13.55
N PHE A 97 16.96 7.14 -14.57
CA PHE A 97 17.11 5.71 -14.78
C PHE A 97 18.54 5.30 -15.16
N GLN A 98 19.25 6.11 -15.95
CA GLN A 98 20.64 5.85 -16.31
C GLN A 98 21.60 6.01 -15.13
N SER A 99 21.39 7.03 -14.30
CA SER A 99 22.24 7.28 -13.13
C SER A 99 21.86 6.44 -11.90
N GLY A 100 20.63 5.93 -11.84
CA GLY A 100 20.05 5.32 -10.64
C GLY A 100 19.75 6.31 -9.52
N GLN A 101 19.80 7.62 -9.79
CA GLN A 101 19.52 8.70 -8.84
C GLN A 101 18.13 9.26 -9.05
N PHE A 102 17.24 9.04 -8.09
CA PHE A 102 15.83 9.40 -8.20
C PHE A 102 15.41 10.54 -7.26
N ASP A 103 16.34 11.19 -6.55
CA ASP A 103 16.03 12.20 -5.51
C ASP A 103 15.15 13.34 -6.02
N ALA A 104 15.27 13.71 -7.31
CA ALA A 104 14.43 14.73 -7.96
C ALA A 104 12.96 14.30 -8.12
N PHE A 105 12.63 13.05 -7.83
CA PHE A 105 11.28 12.49 -7.86
C PHE A 105 10.70 12.21 -6.47
N GLU A 106 11.40 12.54 -5.39
CA GLU A 106 10.81 12.51 -4.06
C GLU A 106 9.63 13.49 -3.99
N PRO A 107 8.58 13.19 -3.20
CA PRO A 107 7.46 14.11 -3.02
C PRO A 107 7.93 15.48 -2.53
N SER A 108 7.45 16.53 -3.19
CA SER A 108 7.69 17.90 -2.71
C SER A 108 6.86 18.20 -1.47
N PRO A 109 7.15 19.28 -0.73
CA PRO A 109 6.30 19.74 0.36
C PRO A 109 4.87 20.08 -0.08
N GLU A 110 4.64 20.36 -1.36
CA GLU A 110 3.30 20.62 -1.90
C GLU A 110 2.51 19.31 -2.09
N ALA A 111 3.15 18.25 -2.54
CA ALA A 111 2.53 16.94 -2.75
C ALA A 111 2.45 16.08 -1.47
N CYS A 112 3.33 16.32 -0.48
CA CYS A 112 3.29 15.62 0.80
C CYS A 112 4.07 16.40 1.88
N ARG A 113 3.37 17.21 2.67
CA ARG A 113 3.97 18.01 3.75
C ARG A 113 4.66 17.16 4.80
N ALA A 114 4.15 15.97 5.05
CA ALA A 114 4.68 15.07 6.07
C ALA A 114 5.94 14.29 5.62
N TRP A 115 6.33 14.31 4.33
CA TRP A 115 7.40 13.47 3.82
C TRP A 115 8.75 13.69 4.54
N ARG A 116 9.24 14.92 4.55
CA ARG A 116 10.53 15.25 5.21
C ARG A 116 10.48 15.09 6.72
N PRO A 117 9.45 15.58 7.43
CA PRO A 117 9.27 15.30 8.85
C PRO A 117 9.21 13.81 9.17
N PHE A 118 8.53 13.00 8.36
CA PHE A 118 8.47 11.56 8.56
C PHE A 118 9.85 10.89 8.43
N LEU A 119 10.62 11.22 7.40
CA LEU A 119 11.98 10.71 7.23
C LEU A 119 12.86 11.05 8.42
N TRP A 120 12.74 12.26 8.94
CA TRP A 120 13.45 12.68 10.14
C TRP A 120 13.09 11.82 11.36
N GLU A 121 11.81 11.55 11.58
CA GLU A 121 11.34 10.68 12.67
C GLU A 121 11.84 9.23 12.50
N VAL A 122 11.83 8.71 11.27
CA VAL A 122 12.36 7.38 10.94
C VAL A 122 13.81 7.25 11.34
N GLU A 123 14.65 8.22 10.96
CA GLU A 123 16.08 8.23 11.26
C GLU A 123 16.34 8.46 12.75
N ALA A 124 15.71 9.48 13.36
CA ALA A 124 15.90 9.84 14.75
C ALA A 124 15.52 8.72 15.72
N ARG A 125 14.41 8.00 15.42
CA ARG A 125 13.94 6.88 16.23
C ARG A 125 14.56 5.54 15.86
N LYS A 126 15.35 5.48 14.78
CA LYS A 126 15.96 4.25 14.25
C LYS A 126 14.92 3.16 14.02
N LEU A 127 13.82 3.52 13.36
CA LEU A 127 12.71 2.60 13.15
C LEU A 127 13.16 1.42 12.28
N ALA A 128 12.94 0.18 12.76
CA ALA A 128 13.29 -1.02 12.02
C ALA A 128 12.47 -1.14 10.71
N PHE A 129 11.20 -0.74 10.78
CA PHE A 129 10.27 -0.72 9.65
C PHE A 129 9.55 0.62 9.59
N ALA A 130 9.30 1.11 8.39
CA ALA A 130 8.48 2.29 8.14
C ALA A 130 7.68 2.09 6.84
N LYS A 131 6.38 2.42 6.89
CA LYS A 131 5.49 2.30 5.74
C LYS A 131 5.37 3.62 5.00
N ALA A 132 5.46 3.55 3.67
CA ALA A 132 5.01 4.61 2.78
C ALA A 132 4.14 4.02 1.67
N GLN A 133 3.40 4.86 0.99
CA GLN A 133 2.49 4.46 -0.07
C GLN A 133 2.46 5.49 -1.19
N LEU A 134 2.03 5.02 -2.36
CA LEU A 134 1.76 5.85 -3.53
C LEU A 134 0.59 5.24 -4.31
N ALA A 135 -0.22 6.08 -4.96
CA ALA A 135 -1.19 5.56 -5.92
C ALA A 135 -0.47 4.76 -7.01
N GLY A 136 -0.93 3.54 -7.23
CA GLY A 136 -0.29 2.64 -8.16
C GLY A 136 -0.52 3.01 -9.63
N PRO A 137 0.33 2.53 -10.55
CA PRO A 137 0.34 2.95 -11.94
C PRO A 137 -0.90 2.57 -12.73
N PHE A 138 -1.62 1.50 -12.35
CA PHE A 138 -2.89 1.17 -13.00
C PHE A 138 -3.95 2.22 -12.63
N THR A 139 -4.09 2.52 -11.35
CA THR A 139 -5.08 3.49 -10.84
C THR A 139 -4.87 4.87 -11.42
N VAL A 140 -3.65 5.42 -11.33
CA VAL A 140 -3.40 6.80 -11.81
C VAL A 140 -3.72 6.96 -13.29
N ARG A 141 -3.38 5.97 -14.13
CA ARG A 141 -3.61 5.99 -15.58
C ARG A 141 -5.08 5.76 -15.95
N SER A 142 -5.78 4.94 -15.17
CA SER A 142 -7.20 4.64 -15.39
C SER A 142 -8.12 5.76 -14.93
N VAL A 143 -7.73 6.52 -13.88
CA VAL A 143 -8.55 7.59 -13.30
C VAL A 143 -8.28 8.94 -13.96
N ALA A 144 -7.02 9.29 -14.23
CA ALA A 144 -6.68 10.54 -14.90
C ALA A 144 -7.24 10.59 -16.32
N ARG A 145 -7.70 11.77 -16.71
CA ARG A 145 -8.32 12.03 -18.01
C ARG A 145 -7.54 13.10 -18.76
N THR A 146 -7.62 13.09 -20.05
CA THR A 146 -7.27 14.25 -20.88
C THR A 146 -8.37 15.32 -20.76
N THR A 147 -8.10 16.54 -21.15
CA THR A 147 -9.09 17.62 -21.13
C THR A 147 -10.31 17.37 -22.01
N ASP A 148 -10.24 16.48 -22.98
CA ASP A 148 -11.35 15.98 -23.81
C ASP A 148 -12.04 14.74 -23.24
N GLY A 149 -11.63 14.27 -22.03
CA GLY A 149 -12.27 13.20 -21.26
C GLY A 149 -11.74 11.77 -21.54
N GLN A 150 -10.75 11.62 -22.41
CA GLN A 150 -10.17 10.30 -22.71
C GLN A 150 -9.34 9.81 -21.51
N PRO A 151 -9.42 8.51 -21.11
CA PRO A 151 -8.54 7.95 -20.10
C PRO A 151 -7.06 8.07 -20.48
N ALA A 152 -6.21 8.51 -19.57
CA ALA A 152 -4.77 8.64 -19.84
C ALA A 152 -4.13 7.30 -20.24
N LEU A 153 -4.63 6.18 -19.73
CA LEU A 153 -4.22 4.82 -20.10
C LEU A 153 -4.39 4.53 -21.59
N GLU A 154 -5.28 5.23 -22.28
CA GLU A 154 -5.55 5.03 -23.70
C GLU A 154 -4.75 5.97 -24.62
N VAL A 155 -3.98 6.91 -24.05
CA VAL A 155 -3.19 7.89 -24.80
C VAL A 155 -1.74 7.43 -24.92
N PRO A 156 -1.31 6.97 -26.12
CA PRO A 156 0.06 6.48 -26.31
C PRO A 156 1.12 7.52 -25.96
N GLY A 157 2.14 7.09 -25.22
CA GLY A 157 3.22 7.93 -24.73
C GLY A 157 2.90 8.70 -23.46
N LEU A 158 1.66 9.07 -23.19
CA LEU A 158 1.26 9.62 -21.91
C LEU A 158 1.16 8.50 -20.87
N ASP A 159 0.51 7.39 -21.22
CA ASP A 159 0.39 6.20 -20.36
C ASP A 159 1.77 5.67 -19.94
N GLU A 160 2.71 5.54 -20.89
CA GLU A 160 4.09 5.11 -20.61
C GLU A 160 4.83 6.11 -19.70
N ALA A 161 4.69 7.41 -19.98
CA ALA A 161 5.33 8.45 -19.16
C ALA A 161 4.80 8.47 -17.72
N MET A 162 3.50 8.27 -17.53
CA MET A 162 2.89 8.15 -16.20
C MET A 162 3.36 6.89 -15.46
N TYR A 163 3.49 5.75 -16.14
CA TYR A 163 4.09 4.55 -15.56
C TYR A 163 5.54 4.79 -15.12
N ARG A 164 6.37 5.39 -15.98
CA ARG A 164 7.77 5.71 -15.66
C ARG A 164 7.89 6.71 -14.53
N LEU A 165 6.97 7.68 -14.42
CA LEU A 165 6.92 8.61 -13.29
C LEU A 165 6.59 7.87 -11.99
N SER A 166 5.58 6.99 -12.00
CA SER A 166 5.22 6.18 -10.82
C SER A 166 6.40 5.31 -10.37
N LEU A 167 7.12 4.68 -11.31
CA LEU A 167 8.31 3.90 -11.01
C LEU A 167 9.44 4.77 -10.41
N ALA A 168 9.74 5.92 -11.03
CA ALA A 168 10.79 6.83 -10.56
C ALA A 168 10.49 7.37 -9.15
N ARG A 169 9.23 7.78 -8.90
CA ARG A 169 8.80 8.28 -7.59
C ARG A 169 8.83 7.19 -6.52
N SER A 170 8.33 6.01 -6.82
CA SER A 170 8.39 4.87 -5.90
C SER A 170 9.84 4.51 -5.54
N LEU A 171 10.75 4.48 -6.53
CA LEU A 171 12.18 4.26 -6.30
C LEU A 171 12.81 5.36 -5.45
N ALA A 172 12.45 6.63 -5.70
CA ALA A 172 12.92 7.77 -4.91
C ALA A 172 12.57 7.62 -3.43
N MET A 173 11.28 7.33 -3.15
CA MET A 173 10.78 7.17 -1.79
C MET A 173 11.40 5.95 -1.08
N VAL A 174 11.49 4.80 -1.74
CA VAL A 174 12.12 3.60 -1.19
C VAL A 174 13.60 3.85 -0.87
N LYS A 175 14.35 4.47 -1.79
CA LYS A 175 15.77 4.80 -1.56
C LYS A 175 15.95 5.79 -0.42
N ALA A 176 15.07 6.80 -0.30
CA ALA A 176 15.12 7.76 0.81
C ALA A 176 14.87 7.08 2.17
N LEU A 177 13.86 6.21 2.28
CA LEU A 177 13.60 5.43 3.50
C LEU A 177 14.80 4.53 3.85
N ARG A 178 15.39 3.87 2.87
CA ARG A 178 16.59 3.07 3.10
C ARG A 178 17.77 3.88 3.57
N ARG A 179 17.97 5.08 3.03
CA ARG A 179 19.02 6.01 3.51
C ARG A 179 18.75 6.43 4.96
N ALA A 180 17.49 6.56 5.37
CA ALA A 180 17.11 6.81 6.76
C ALA A 180 17.30 5.59 7.69
N GLY A 181 17.78 4.45 7.16
CA GLY A 181 18.19 3.27 7.95
C GLY A 181 17.07 2.28 8.25
N THR A 182 15.89 2.40 7.64
CA THR A 182 14.75 1.51 7.86
C THR A 182 14.59 0.48 6.72
N THR A 183 13.89 -0.62 7.00
CA THR A 183 13.33 -1.50 5.96
C THR A 183 11.99 -0.93 5.50
N PRO A 184 11.87 -0.43 4.25
CA PRO A 184 10.63 0.14 3.77
C PRO A 184 9.55 -0.93 3.60
N LEU A 185 8.33 -0.68 4.10
CA LEU A 185 7.11 -1.28 3.60
C LEU A 185 6.50 -0.29 2.61
N PHE A 186 6.57 -0.59 1.33
CA PHE A 186 6.08 0.32 0.30
C PHE A 186 4.83 -0.21 -0.36
N TYR A 187 3.72 0.49 -0.18
CA TYR A 187 2.43 0.07 -0.71
C TYR A 187 2.11 0.82 -2.01
N LEU A 188 1.63 0.06 -2.99
CA LEU A 188 1.00 0.59 -4.19
C LEU A 188 -0.51 0.49 -3.99
N ASP A 189 -1.15 1.65 -3.90
CA ASP A 189 -2.59 1.74 -3.68
C ASP A 189 -3.29 1.70 -5.03
N GLU A 190 -3.98 0.60 -5.30
CA GLU A 190 -4.59 0.28 -6.59
C GLU A 190 -6.11 0.09 -6.50
N PRO A 191 -6.88 1.08 -5.96
CA PRO A 191 -8.33 0.98 -5.95
C PRO A 191 -8.94 0.87 -7.36
N GLY A 192 -8.28 1.40 -8.39
CA GLY A 192 -8.72 1.31 -9.78
C GLY A 192 -8.81 -0.12 -10.33
N LEU A 193 -8.18 -1.10 -9.68
CA LEU A 193 -8.23 -2.49 -10.11
C LEU A 193 -9.62 -3.13 -9.99
N TYR A 194 -10.60 -2.48 -9.32
CA TYR A 194 -12.00 -2.93 -9.40
C TYR A 194 -12.53 -2.96 -10.84
N ALA A 195 -11.97 -2.12 -11.73
CA ALA A 195 -12.34 -2.03 -13.14
C ALA A 195 -11.47 -2.90 -14.07
N LEU A 196 -10.61 -3.77 -13.51
CA LEU A 196 -9.73 -4.64 -14.29
C LEU A 196 -10.54 -5.58 -15.21
N GLN A 197 -10.20 -5.55 -16.50
CA GLN A 197 -10.81 -6.41 -17.52
C GLN A 197 -9.72 -7.24 -18.20
N ARG A 198 -9.74 -8.56 -18.03
CA ARG A 198 -8.76 -9.48 -18.65
C ARG A 198 -8.82 -9.52 -20.19
N THR A 199 -9.93 -9.06 -20.77
CA THR A 199 -10.08 -8.96 -22.23
C THR A 199 -9.54 -7.67 -22.82
N ASN A 200 -9.18 -6.68 -21.99
CA ASN A 200 -8.58 -5.44 -22.44
C ASN A 200 -7.05 -5.57 -22.52
N PRO A 201 -6.43 -5.51 -23.71
CA PRO A 201 -4.99 -5.66 -23.87
C PRO A 201 -4.17 -4.61 -23.09
N ARG A 202 -4.68 -3.37 -22.94
CA ARG A 202 -4.00 -2.32 -22.17
C ARG A 202 -3.99 -2.63 -20.66
N HIS A 203 -5.08 -3.20 -20.15
CA HIS A 203 -5.12 -3.64 -18.75
C HIS A 203 -4.12 -4.79 -18.50
N LEU A 204 -3.97 -5.72 -19.45
CA LEU A 204 -2.98 -6.79 -19.32
C LEU A 204 -1.55 -6.25 -19.34
N ILE A 205 -1.25 -5.29 -20.21
CA ILE A 205 0.05 -4.59 -20.22
C ILE A 205 0.27 -3.88 -18.87
N ALA A 206 -0.70 -3.13 -18.40
CA ALA A 206 -0.62 -2.41 -17.13
C ALA A 206 -0.40 -3.34 -15.92
N MET A 207 -0.97 -4.55 -15.92
CA MET A 207 -0.70 -5.57 -14.91
C MET A 207 0.72 -6.13 -14.98
N GLN A 208 1.28 -6.30 -16.18
CA GLN A 208 2.68 -6.70 -16.36
C GLN A 208 3.63 -5.61 -15.86
N GLU A 209 3.35 -4.36 -16.17
CA GLU A 209 4.11 -3.20 -15.68
C GLU A 209 4.03 -3.06 -14.16
N LEU A 210 2.86 -3.28 -13.56
CA LEU A 210 2.71 -3.32 -12.10
C LEU A 210 3.61 -4.40 -11.49
N LYS A 211 3.66 -5.58 -12.08
CA LYS A 211 4.57 -6.66 -11.66
C LYS A 211 6.04 -6.26 -11.78
N LEU A 212 6.43 -5.60 -12.86
CA LEU A 212 7.81 -5.12 -13.05
C LEU A 212 8.17 -4.05 -12.01
N LEU A 213 7.23 -3.16 -11.66
CA LEU A 213 7.41 -2.16 -10.62
C LEU A 213 7.60 -2.82 -9.26
N VAL A 214 6.76 -3.79 -8.90
CA VAL A 214 6.91 -4.58 -7.66
C VAL A 214 8.30 -5.20 -7.58
N VAL A 215 8.74 -5.89 -8.63
CA VAL A 215 10.08 -6.50 -8.69
C VAL A 215 11.20 -5.47 -8.56
N ALA A 216 11.05 -4.29 -9.17
CA ALA A 216 12.06 -3.21 -9.08
C ALA A 216 12.20 -2.72 -7.62
N LEU A 217 11.09 -2.49 -6.92
CA LEU A 217 11.10 -2.05 -5.53
C LEU A 217 11.62 -3.12 -4.57
N GLN A 218 11.28 -4.40 -4.81
CA GLN A 218 11.83 -5.53 -4.05
C GLN A 218 13.35 -5.63 -4.22
N ARG A 219 13.88 -5.38 -5.41
CA ARG A 219 15.33 -5.34 -5.67
C ARG A 219 16.04 -4.20 -4.93
N GLU A 220 15.34 -3.09 -4.72
CA GLU A 220 15.85 -1.99 -3.89
C GLU A 220 15.72 -2.28 -2.38
N GLY A 221 15.19 -3.44 -1.99
CA GLY A 221 15.11 -3.90 -0.60
C GLY A 221 13.87 -3.42 0.16
N ALA A 222 12.81 -3.07 -0.54
CA ALA A 222 11.50 -2.83 0.07
C ALA A 222 10.70 -4.13 0.19
N LEU A 223 9.91 -4.25 1.24
CA LEU A 223 8.74 -5.12 1.27
C LEU A 223 7.61 -4.39 0.54
N VAL A 224 7.11 -4.97 -0.54
CA VAL A 224 6.12 -4.32 -1.40
C VAL A 224 4.72 -4.84 -1.10
N GLY A 225 3.83 -3.93 -0.73
CA GLY A 225 2.41 -4.18 -0.56
C GLY A 225 1.61 -3.74 -1.79
N LEU A 226 0.54 -4.48 -2.10
CA LEU A 226 -0.54 -3.99 -2.96
C LEU A 226 -1.78 -3.79 -2.11
N HIS A 227 -2.40 -2.61 -2.19
CA HIS A 227 -3.67 -2.34 -1.52
C HIS A 227 -4.78 -2.14 -2.54
N CYS A 228 -5.87 -2.90 -2.37
CA CYS A 228 -7.13 -2.69 -3.08
C CYS A 228 -8.29 -2.79 -2.09
N CYS A 229 -8.97 -1.67 -1.85
CA CYS A 229 -10.10 -1.63 -0.91
C CYS A 229 -11.43 -2.08 -1.53
N GLY A 230 -11.51 -2.27 -2.84
CA GLY A 230 -12.68 -2.79 -3.54
C GLY A 230 -12.51 -4.25 -3.94
N ASN A 231 -13.60 -4.89 -4.35
CA ASN A 231 -13.52 -6.22 -4.92
C ASN A 231 -12.85 -6.18 -6.30
N THR A 232 -12.03 -7.19 -6.61
CA THR A 232 -11.23 -7.24 -7.83
C THR A 232 -10.93 -8.69 -8.21
N ASP A 233 -10.13 -8.90 -9.26
CA ASP A 233 -9.57 -10.20 -9.62
C ASP A 233 -8.39 -10.54 -8.68
N TRP A 234 -8.70 -11.15 -7.54
CA TRP A 234 -7.71 -11.47 -6.51
C TRP A 234 -6.62 -12.41 -7.02
N ALA A 235 -6.95 -13.36 -7.90
CA ALA A 235 -5.95 -14.23 -8.49
C ALA A 235 -4.94 -13.45 -9.33
N ALA A 236 -5.39 -12.45 -10.10
CA ALA A 236 -4.49 -11.59 -10.86
C ALA A 236 -3.59 -10.75 -9.96
N LEU A 237 -4.10 -10.24 -8.83
CA LEU A 237 -3.30 -9.48 -7.86
C LEU A 237 -2.24 -10.36 -7.17
N LEU A 238 -2.61 -11.57 -6.75
CA LEU A 238 -1.68 -12.53 -6.15
C LEU A 238 -0.57 -12.93 -7.13
N ASP A 239 -0.87 -13.04 -8.43
CA ASP A 239 0.10 -13.38 -9.48
C ASP A 239 1.08 -12.22 -9.81
N VAL A 240 0.82 -10.99 -9.34
CA VAL A 240 1.81 -9.90 -9.34
C VAL A 240 2.98 -10.21 -8.40
N GLN A 241 2.75 -11.04 -7.40
CA GLN A 241 3.72 -11.48 -6.38
C GLN A 241 4.24 -10.34 -5.49
N PRO A 242 3.36 -9.51 -4.89
CA PRO A 242 3.79 -8.60 -3.83
C PRO A 242 4.24 -9.39 -2.58
N ASP A 243 4.87 -8.73 -1.64
CA ASP A 243 5.21 -9.33 -0.33
C ASP A 243 4.03 -9.26 0.63
N LEU A 244 3.14 -8.26 0.46
CA LEU A 244 1.91 -8.10 1.24
C LEU A 244 0.74 -7.82 0.30
N LEU A 245 -0.41 -8.47 0.54
CA LEU A 245 -1.67 -8.14 -0.12
C LEU A 245 -2.64 -7.53 0.88
N SER A 246 -3.05 -6.29 0.65
CA SER A 246 -3.92 -5.52 1.54
C SER A 246 -5.33 -5.42 0.97
N LEU A 247 -6.31 -5.78 1.78
CA LEU A 247 -7.73 -5.83 1.41
C LEU A 247 -8.64 -5.44 2.58
N ASP A 248 -9.86 -4.98 2.27
CA ASP A 248 -10.94 -4.86 3.24
C ASP A 248 -11.50 -6.26 3.52
N VAL A 249 -11.39 -6.73 4.77
CA VAL A 249 -11.80 -8.10 5.13
C VAL A 249 -13.30 -8.33 4.99
N ARG A 250 -14.13 -7.31 5.21
CA ARG A 250 -15.58 -7.42 5.11
C ARG A 250 -16.07 -7.53 3.68
N LEU A 251 -15.38 -6.87 2.76
CA LEU A 251 -15.79 -6.83 1.35
C LEU A 251 -15.13 -7.95 0.52
N SER A 252 -13.96 -8.42 0.92
CA SER A 252 -13.09 -9.10 -0.01
C SER A 252 -12.42 -10.36 0.52
N LEU A 253 -12.46 -10.64 1.82
CA LEU A 253 -11.74 -11.79 2.38
C LEU A 253 -12.22 -13.12 1.78
N ASP A 254 -13.53 -13.34 1.71
CA ASP A 254 -14.10 -14.58 1.16
C ASP A 254 -13.70 -14.76 -0.32
N ALA A 255 -13.86 -13.72 -1.13
CA ALA A 255 -13.46 -13.76 -2.55
C ALA A 255 -11.94 -13.96 -2.73
N MET A 256 -11.13 -13.40 -1.83
CA MET A 256 -9.68 -13.54 -1.88
C MET A 256 -9.25 -14.97 -1.52
N VAL A 257 -9.83 -15.60 -0.49
CA VAL A 257 -9.51 -16.99 -0.15
C VAL A 257 -9.99 -17.99 -1.22
N GLU A 258 -11.06 -17.68 -1.96
CA GLU A 258 -11.53 -18.46 -3.12
C GLU A 258 -10.52 -18.47 -4.28
N ALA A 259 -9.53 -17.55 -4.31
CA ALA A 259 -8.44 -17.59 -5.29
C ALA A 259 -7.51 -18.82 -5.11
N GLY A 260 -7.71 -19.63 -4.09
CA GLY A 260 -7.21 -21.00 -3.88
C GLY A 260 -5.75 -21.18 -4.27
N ALA A 261 -5.50 -21.76 -5.46
CA ALA A 261 -4.13 -22.03 -5.93
C ALA A 261 -3.22 -20.80 -6.07
N ALA A 262 -3.77 -19.60 -6.35
CA ALA A 262 -3.00 -18.37 -6.39
C ALA A 262 -2.61 -17.94 -4.97
N LEU A 263 -3.53 -18.06 -4.00
CA LEU A 263 -3.25 -17.82 -2.59
C LEU A 263 -2.21 -18.80 -2.05
N GLU A 264 -2.31 -20.07 -2.40
CA GLU A 264 -1.31 -21.10 -2.01
C GLU A 264 0.10 -20.72 -2.49
N ARG A 265 0.25 -20.37 -3.77
CA ARG A 265 1.55 -19.93 -4.31
C ARG A 265 2.09 -18.67 -3.62
N PHE A 266 1.20 -17.71 -3.32
CA PHE A 266 1.54 -16.48 -2.64
C PHE A 266 2.09 -16.75 -1.23
N LEU A 267 1.37 -17.53 -0.42
CA LEU A 267 1.80 -17.91 0.93
C LEU A 267 3.05 -18.79 0.92
N ALA A 268 3.14 -19.77 0.01
CA ALA A 268 4.31 -20.66 -0.14
C ALA A 268 5.57 -19.86 -0.54
N ALA A 269 5.38 -18.75 -1.22
CA ALA A 269 6.47 -17.83 -1.52
C ALA A 269 6.94 -16.99 -0.31
N GLY A 270 6.30 -17.12 0.86
CA GLY A 270 6.62 -16.38 2.10
C GLY A 270 6.04 -14.97 2.15
N ALA A 271 5.06 -14.67 1.30
CA ALA A 271 4.29 -13.43 1.34
C ALA A 271 3.18 -13.52 2.41
N THR A 272 2.60 -12.39 2.79
CA THR A 272 1.58 -12.33 3.84
C THR A 272 0.42 -11.39 3.49
N LEU A 273 -0.64 -11.42 4.32
CA LEU A 273 -1.81 -10.57 4.17
C LEU A 273 -1.70 -9.30 5.03
N SER A 274 -2.25 -8.22 4.53
CA SER A 274 -2.50 -7.00 5.27
C SER A 274 -4.01 -6.84 5.39
N LEU A 275 -4.54 -7.11 6.59
CA LEU A 275 -5.97 -7.23 6.83
C LEU A 275 -6.57 -5.89 7.25
N GLY A 276 -7.37 -5.29 6.38
CA GLY A 276 -8.18 -4.11 6.68
C GLY A 276 -9.36 -4.49 7.58
N ILE A 277 -9.06 -4.69 8.87
CA ILE A 277 -9.99 -5.33 9.80
C ILE A 277 -10.99 -4.34 10.42
N ILE A 278 -10.62 -3.06 10.56
CA ILE A 278 -11.51 -2.05 11.12
C ILE A 278 -12.19 -1.29 9.99
N PRO A 279 -13.53 -1.36 9.89
CA PRO A 279 -14.29 -0.63 8.87
C PRO A 279 -14.08 0.88 8.96
N THR A 280 -14.10 1.53 7.81
CA THR A 280 -13.93 2.98 7.72
C THR A 280 -15.17 3.69 7.17
N ASP A 281 -16.26 2.98 6.90
CA ASP A 281 -17.54 3.59 6.57
C ASP A 281 -18.29 4.05 7.84
N LEU A 282 -19.05 5.17 7.74
CA LEU A 282 -19.77 5.73 8.88
C LEU A 282 -21.10 5.00 9.17
N ALA A 283 -21.59 4.21 8.23
CA ALA A 283 -22.89 3.56 8.35
C ALA A 283 -22.82 2.22 9.08
N SER A 284 -21.61 1.65 9.22
CA SER A 284 -21.42 0.36 9.86
C SER A 284 -21.40 0.46 11.37
N THR A 285 -22.29 -0.29 12.01
CA THR A 285 -22.15 -0.68 13.43
C THR A 285 -21.40 -2.00 13.47
N TYR A 286 -20.40 -2.13 14.32
CA TYR A 286 -19.61 -3.35 14.49
C TYR A 286 -19.05 -3.46 15.89
N GLU A 287 -18.82 -4.67 16.31
CA GLU A 287 -18.00 -4.98 17.48
C GLU A 287 -16.66 -5.55 17.02
N VAL A 288 -15.56 -4.99 17.51
CA VAL A 288 -14.21 -5.41 17.10
C VAL A 288 -14.00 -6.91 17.31
N GLY A 289 -14.61 -7.46 18.39
CA GLY A 289 -14.57 -8.88 18.68
C GLY A 289 -15.18 -9.73 17.57
N GLU A 290 -16.35 -9.37 17.10
CA GLU A 290 -17.06 -10.10 16.03
C GLU A 290 -16.30 -10.04 14.68
N LEU A 291 -15.66 -8.89 14.39
CA LEU A 291 -14.81 -8.78 13.20
C LEU A 291 -13.63 -9.74 13.25
N VAL A 292 -12.96 -9.82 14.39
CA VAL A 292 -11.84 -10.75 14.58
C VAL A 292 -12.29 -12.19 14.48
N ASP A 293 -13.41 -12.54 15.13
CA ASP A 293 -13.95 -13.91 15.13
C ASP A 293 -14.37 -14.33 13.70
N SER A 294 -14.93 -13.41 12.91
CA SER A 294 -15.27 -13.65 11.50
C SER A 294 -14.02 -13.92 10.65
N VAL A 295 -12.98 -13.09 10.80
CA VAL A 295 -11.70 -13.29 10.08
C VAL A 295 -11.06 -14.62 10.47
N GLU A 296 -11.06 -14.96 11.76
CA GLU A 296 -10.54 -16.23 12.25
C GLU A 296 -11.30 -17.42 11.65
N ALA A 297 -12.62 -17.37 11.65
CA ALA A 297 -13.48 -18.41 11.08
C ALA A 297 -13.23 -18.60 9.57
N THR A 298 -13.21 -17.51 8.80
CA THR A 298 -12.96 -17.57 7.36
C THR A 298 -11.58 -18.16 7.04
N LEU A 299 -10.52 -17.67 7.71
CA LEU A 299 -9.18 -18.18 7.47
C LEU A 299 -9.05 -19.64 7.86
N LYS A 300 -9.58 -20.07 9.02
CA LYS A 300 -9.55 -21.49 9.44
C LYS A 300 -10.29 -22.40 8.45
N ALA A 301 -11.36 -21.93 7.85
CA ALA A 301 -12.17 -22.72 6.92
C ALA A 301 -11.59 -22.81 5.51
N ALA A 302 -10.86 -21.78 5.05
CA ALA A 302 -10.55 -21.60 3.63
C ALA A 302 -9.05 -21.49 3.31
N LEU A 303 -8.14 -21.57 4.30
CA LEU A 303 -6.71 -21.60 4.00
C LEU A 303 -6.34 -22.82 3.17
N PRO A 304 -5.41 -22.70 2.19
CA PRO A 304 -4.92 -23.83 1.42
C PRO A 304 -4.30 -24.91 2.29
N ALA A 305 -4.40 -26.17 1.84
CA ALA A 305 -3.80 -27.30 2.53
C ALA A 305 -2.30 -27.10 2.78
N GLY A 306 -1.84 -27.36 3.99
CA GLY A 306 -0.44 -27.14 4.40
C GLY A 306 -0.17 -25.83 5.11
N PHE A 307 -1.16 -24.91 5.18
CA PHE A 307 -1.09 -23.69 5.97
C PHE A 307 -2.02 -23.78 7.17
N THR A 308 -1.50 -23.43 8.35
CA THR A 308 -2.33 -23.28 9.54
C THR A 308 -2.67 -21.81 9.78
N PHE A 309 -3.77 -21.57 10.48
CA PHE A 309 -4.15 -20.22 10.93
C PHE A 309 -2.99 -19.55 11.67
N ALA A 310 -2.37 -20.23 12.61
CA ALA A 310 -1.25 -19.67 13.36
C ALA A 310 -0.05 -19.28 12.49
N GLN A 311 0.29 -20.09 11.48
CA GLN A 311 1.38 -19.75 10.55
C GLN A 311 1.07 -18.47 9.75
N VAL A 312 -0.14 -18.36 9.21
CA VAL A 312 -0.53 -17.18 8.39
C VAL A 312 -0.67 -15.96 9.28
N VAL A 313 -1.43 -16.05 10.36
CA VAL A 313 -1.74 -14.89 11.20
C VAL A 313 -0.54 -14.37 11.99
N SER A 314 0.48 -15.19 12.22
CA SER A 314 1.73 -14.75 12.88
C SER A 314 2.48 -13.66 12.10
N THR A 315 2.23 -13.52 10.80
CA THR A 315 2.92 -12.55 9.93
C THR A 315 2.01 -11.45 9.39
N VAL A 316 0.68 -11.53 9.60
CA VAL A 316 -0.24 -10.53 9.06
C VAL A 316 0.03 -9.13 9.61
N VAL A 317 -0.29 -8.15 8.80
CA VAL A 317 -0.35 -6.75 9.19
C VAL A 317 -1.81 -6.32 9.30
N LEU A 318 -2.16 -5.57 10.33
CA LEU A 318 -3.52 -5.07 10.55
C LEU A 318 -3.60 -3.60 10.15
N THR A 319 -4.64 -3.26 9.40
CA THR A 319 -4.92 -1.90 8.95
C THR A 319 -6.39 -1.53 9.14
N PRO A 320 -6.74 -0.24 9.09
CA PRO A 320 -8.10 0.14 8.71
C PRO A 320 -8.42 -0.41 7.32
N ALA A 321 -9.70 -0.58 7.00
CA ALA A 321 -10.12 -1.08 5.69
C ALA A 321 -9.73 -0.15 4.54
N CYS A 322 -9.70 1.17 4.80
CA CYS A 322 -9.34 2.19 3.82
C CYS A 322 -8.67 3.39 4.49
N GLY A 323 -8.29 4.41 3.71
CA GLY A 323 -7.78 5.68 4.21
C GLY A 323 -8.81 6.44 5.06
N LEU A 324 -8.33 7.28 5.96
CA LEU A 324 -9.16 7.94 6.99
C LEU A 324 -9.41 9.43 6.71
N ALA A 325 -8.93 9.99 5.60
CA ALA A 325 -9.07 11.43 5.32
C ALA A 325 -10.52 11.95 5.33
N MET A 326 -11.48 11.09 5.01
CA MET A 326 -12.91 11.41 4.97
C MET A 326 -13.61 11.24 6.33
N ARG A 327 -12.85 10.98 7.41
CA ARG A 327 -13.36 10.82 8.78
C ARG A 327 -13.14 12.11 9.57
N SER A 328 -13.81 12.24 10.71
CA SER A 328 -13.39 13.22 11.72
C SER A 328 -12.04 12.78 12.32
N VAL A 329 -11.30 13.70 12.92
CA VAL A 329 -10.06 13.37 13.65
C VAL A 329 -10.36 12.37 14.77
N ILE A 330 -11.45 12.58 15.50
CA ILE A 330 -11.88 11.70 16.60
C ILE A 330 -12.17 10.29 16.11
N ASP A 331 -12.89 10.15 15.00
CA ASP A 331 -13.18 8.82 14.43
C ASP A 331 -11.92 8.14 13.90
N ALA A 332 -11.04 8.90 13.25
CA ALA A 332 -9.79 8.36 12.76
C ALA A 332 -8.90 7.82 13.90
N GLU A 333 -8.74 8.59 14.96
CA GLU A 333 -7.98 8.16 16.14
C GLU A 333 -8.63 6.96 16.83
N ARG A 334 -9.97 6.94 16.98
CA ARG A 334 -10.71 5.79 17.48
C ARG A 334 -10.46 4.53 16.66
N ILE A 335 -10.53 4.61 15.32
CA ILE A 335 -10.26 3.49 14.43
C ILE A 335 -8.82 2.97 14.61
N LEU A 336 -7.84 3.86 14.77
CA LEU A 336 -6.45 3.45 15.01
C LEU A 336 -6.27 2.78 16.39
N GLU A 337 -7.02 3.20 17.41
CA GLU A 337 -7.02 2.51 18.71
C GLU A 337 -7.73 1.15 18.63
N GLU A 338 -8.81 1.03 17.88
CA GLU A 338 -9.53 -0.23 17.67
C GLU A 338 -8.65 -1.29 16.98
N LEU A 339 -7.70 -0.88 16.09
CA LEU A 339 -6.69 -1.79 15.56
C LEU A 339 -5.87 -2.48 16.66
N LYS A 340 -5.52 -1.75 17.73
CA LYS A 340 -4.78 -2.30 18.86
C LYS A 340 -5.63 -3.29 19.65
N VAL A 341 -6.95 -3.10 19.67
CA VAL A 341 -7.90 -4.06 20.27
C VAL A 341 -7.93 -5.35 19.44
N ALA A 342 -8.10 -5.24 18.13
CA ALA A 342 -8.08 -6.38 17.21
C ALA A 342 -6.77 -7.15 17.30
N GLN A 343 -5.64 -6.44 17.35
CA GLN A 343 -4.32 -7.03 17.52
C GLN A 343 -4.20 -7.88 18.77
N ARG A 344 -4.61 -7.34 19.94
CA ARG A 344 -4.55 -8.08 21.21
C ARG A 344 -5.38 -9.37 21.14
N ARG A 345 -6.56 -9.30 20.50
CA ARG A 345 -7.44 -10.46 20.38
C ARG A 345 -6.84 -11.53 19.46
N LEU A 346 -6.31 -11.17 18.30
CA LEU A 346 -5.63 -12.10 17.40
C LEU A 346 -4.37 -12.72 18.02
N ARG A 347 -3.58 -11.93 18.75
CA ARG A 347 -2.41 -12.46 19.49
C ARG A 347 -2.82 -13.46 20.58
N SER A 348 -3.95 -13.24 21.22
CA SER A 348 -4.49 -14.19 22.20
C SER A 348 -4.93 -15.48 21.53
N ALA A 349 -5.59 -15.43 20.37
CA ALA A 349 -5.96 -16.60 19.58
C ALA A 349 -4.73 -17.40 19.13
N LEU A 350 -3.67 -16.72 18.68
CA LEU A 350 -2.39 -17.37 18.34
C LEU A 350 -1.74 -18.08 19.54
N SER A 351 -1.85 -17.50 20.72
CA SER A 351 -1.26 -18.09 21.93
C SER A 351 -2.02 -19.34 22.37
N ALA A 352 -3.32 -19.39 22.15
CA ALA A 352 -4.17 -20.54 22.48
C ALA A 352 -3.93 -21.75 21.53
N GLU A 353 -3.47 -21.52 20.29
CA GLU A 353 -3.16 -22.58 19.33
C GLU A 353 -1.74 -23.17 19.47
N ARG A 354 -0.86 -22.53 20.25
CA ARG A 354 0.46 -23.13 20.53
C ARG A 354 0.26 -24.30 21.49
N PRO A 355 0.68 -25.57 21.14
CA PRO A 355 0.63 -26.67 22.07
C PRO A 355 1.42 -26.26 23.31
N SER A 356 0.84 -26.48 24.49
CA SER A 356 1.58 -26.38 25.75
C SER A 356 2.83 -27.24 25.62
N VAL A 357 4.00 -26.62 25.67
CA VAL A 357 5.25 -27.37 25.85
C VAL A 357 5.13 -27.96 27.25
N ASP A 358 4.72 -29.22 27.31
CA ASP A 358 4.74 -29.98 28.53
C ASP A 358 6.15 -29.80 29.11
N THR A 359 6.24 -29.18 30.26
CA THR A 359 7.44 -29.17 31.08
C THR A 359 7.70 -30.65 31.44
N VAL A 360 8.56 -31.26 30.64
CA VAL A 360 9.13 -32.55 31.03
C VAL A 360 9.88 -32.29 32.32
N ASN A 361 9.25 -32.69 33.41
CA ASN A 361 9.79 -32.64 34.74
C ASN A 361 10.97 -33.62 34.76
N PRO A 362 12.22 -33.21 35.02
CA PRO A 362 13.31 -34.18 35.16
C PRO A 362 13.18 -34.85 36.51
N HIS A 363 12.78 -36.10 36.50
CA HIS A 363 13.01 -37.01 37.63
C HIS A 363 14.38 -37.66 37.54
#